data_160b3e0ee384f94fc00207abee4eb305
#
_entry.id   160b3e0ee384f94fc00207abee4eb305
#
_cell.length_a   1.000
_cell.length_b   1.000
_cell.length_c   1.000
_cell.angle_alpha   90.00
_cell.angle_beta   90.00
_cell.angle_gamma   90.00
#
_symmetry.space_group_name_H-M   'P 1'
#
loop_
_entity.id
_entity.type
_entity.pdbx_description
1 polymer ?
#
loop_
_entity_poly.entity_id
_entity_poly.type
_entity_poly.pdbx_seq_one_letter_code
_entity_poly.pdbx_strand_id
1 'polypeptide(L)'
;MDNSAVQRVKQRYGIVGNCEALNRAIEIALKIAPVDLSVLVVGENGVGKESFPRIIHDHSLRKNKKYFAVNCGAIPEGTIDSELFGHEKGAFTGAVDQREGYFAAANGGTLFLDEVGELPMQTQARLLRVLETGEYIRVGSSEVRKTDVRIVAATNVNMEKAIAEGKFREDLYYRLNTVSIAVPALRERGDDAALLFRKFALDMSEKYKMPAIRLTPEAQRMLVSYSWPGNVRQLKNLAENMSVTAEEREITPEVLSRYLPSESHSKQLVMVGEPAKDTHSFEAEREILYQILFDLRREVNELKRYVSEQRNANDHTAGGSVTKPDSLMLEGQNPSVKFAEDGGQDLGYWEAEEVKDDEPAKSASFSESATEPDTVKAKMPQSLDDLERDMIKRALDLSNGRRKVAADQLGISERTLYRKIKEYGLE
;
A
#
# COMPACT_ATOMS: atom_id res chain seq x y z
N MET A 1 -39.83 11.67 0.04
CA MET A 1 -39.38 11.87 -1.35
C MET A 1 -39.95 10.77 -2.23
N ASP A 2 -40.12 11.10 -3.51
CA ASP A 2 -40.67 10.16 -4.49
C ASP A 2 -39.70 8.97 -4.65
N ASN A 3 -40.18 7.76 -4.39
CA ASN A 3 -39.40 6.52 -4.54
C ASN A 3 -38.76 6.42 -5.94
N SER A 4 -39.41 7.11 -6.92
CA SER A 4 -38.93 7.20 -8.30
C SER A 4 -37.59 7.96 -8.45
N ALA A 5 -37.30 8.96 -7.59
CA ALA A 5 -36.03 9.71 -7.62
C ALA A 5 -34.87 8.85 -7.15
N VAL A 6 -35.05 8.09 -6.08
CA VAL A 6 -34.04 7.15 -5.57
C VAL A 6 -33.73 6.07 -6.61
N GLN A 7 -34.74 5.53 -7.27
CA GLN A 7 -34.55 4.50 -8.30
C GLN A 7 -33.80 5.05 -9.53
N ARG A 8 -34.07 6.27 -9.98
CA ARG A 8 -33.32 6.92 -11.07
C ARG A 8 -31.85 7.10 -10.71
N VAL A 9 -31.56 7.51 -9.47
CA VAL A 9 -30.18 7.65 -8.97
C VAL A 9 -29.49 6.28 -8.94
N LYS A 10 -30.12 5.24 -8.39
CA LYS A 10 -29.55 3.88 -8.38
C LYS A 10 -29.20 3.41 -9.79
N GLN A 11 -30.08 3.58 -10.75
CA GLN A 11 -29.83 3.20 -12.15
C GLN A 11 -28.66 3.99 -12.74
N ARG A 12 -28.60 5.31 -12.52
CA ARG A 12 -27.55 6.17 -13.08
C ARG A 12 -26.16 5.85 -12.54
N TYR A 13 -26.05 5.53 -11.25
CA TYR A 13 -24.76 5.27 -10.59
C TYR A 13 -24.47 3.77 -10.39
N GLY A 14 -25.32 2.90 -10.93
CA GLY A 14 -25.12 1.46 -10.84
C GLY A 14 -25.25 0.89 -9.43
N ILE A 15 -25.98 1.58 -8.54
CA ILE A 15 -26.18 1.15 -7.15
C ILE A 15 -27.30 0.09 -7.14
N VAL A 16 -26.96 -1.10 -6.65
CA VAL A 16 -27.89 -2.23 -6.53
C VAL A 16 -28.24 -2.47 -5.08
N GLY A 17 -29.50 -2.72 -4.82
CA GLY A 17 -30.02 -3.06 -3.50
C GLY A 17 -31.33 -2.33 -3.20
N ASN A 18 -32.10 -2.87 -2.25
CA ASN A 18 -33.40 -2.36 -1.84
C ASN A 18 -33.47 -2.09 -0.33
N CYS A 19 -32.37 -2.29 0.39
CA CYS A 19 -32.28 -2.04 1.81
C CYS A 19 -32.72 -0.58 2.15
N GLU A 20 -33.54 -0.44 3.18
CA GLU A 20 -34.11 0.86 3.60
C GLU A 20 -33.00 1.83 4.03
N ALA A 21 -31.97 1.35 4.75
CA ALA A 21 -30.85 2.18 5.19
C ALA A 21 -30.06 2.76 4.02
N LEU A 22 -29.84 1.97 2.94
CA LEU A 22 -29.19 2.43 1.71
C LEU A 22 -30.06 3.48 0.99
N ASN A 23 -31.40 3.26 0.91
CA ASN A 23 -32.32 4.19 0.31
C ASN A 23 -32.35 5.53 1.06
N ARG A 24 -32.36 5.47 2.40
CA ARG A 24 -32.26 6.64 3.27
C ARG A 24 -30.97 7.42 3.07
N ALA A 25 -29.84 6.73 2.95
CA ALA A 25 -28.55 7.37 2.66
C ALA A 25 -28.58 8.14 1.32
N ILE A 26 -29.15 7.54 0.26
CA ILE A 26 -29.32 8.20 -1.05
C ILE A 26 -30.27 9.39 -0.94
N GLU A 27 -31.37 9.29 -0.20
CA GLU A 27 -32.29 10.40 0.02
C GLU A 27 -31.64 11.59 0.72
N ILE A 28 -30.82 11.33 1.74
CA ILE A 28 -30.03 12.36 2.42
C ILE A 28 -29.07 13.02 1.43
N ALA A 29 -28.34 12.24 0.63
CA ALA A 29 -27.45 12.76 -0.39
C ALA A 29 -28.15 13.69 -1.38
N LEU A 30 -29.33 13.31 -1.84
CA LEU A 30 -30.15 14.15 -2.75
C LEU A 30 -30.69 15.43 -2.08
N LYS A 31 -31.09 15.34 -0.81
CA LYS A 31 -31.59 16.49 -0.05
C LYS A 31 -30.50 17.53 0.21
N ILE A 32 -29.26 17.07 0.50
CA ILE A 32 -28.14 17.96 0.81
C ILE A 32 -27.43 18.48 -0.44
N ALA A 33 -27.61 17.84 -1.60
CA ALA A 33 -26.91 18.20 -2.83
C ALA A 33 -27.07 19.71 -3.21
N PRO A 34 -28.27 20.33 -3.15
CA PRO A 34 -28.42 21.74 -3.48
C PRO A 34 -27.83 22.72 -2.46
N VAL A 35 -27.50 22.23 -1.26
CA VAL A 35 -26.96 23.06 -0.16
C VAL A 35 -25.45 22.93 -0.13
N ASP A 36 -24.77 24.06 -0.02
CA ASP A 36 -23.29 24.09 -0.04
C ASP A 36 -22.68 23.86 1.34
N LEU A 37 -22.99 22.70 1.94
CA LEU A 37 -22.47 22.26 3.23
C LEU A 37 -21.44 21.14 3.06
N SER A 38 -20.53 21.03 4.03
CA SER A 38 -19.63 19.89 4.16
C SER A 38 -20.43 18.63 4.49
N VAL A 39 -20.04 17.49 3.90
CA VAL A 39 -20.70 16.21 4.10
C VAL A 39 -19.66 15.16 4.46
N LEU A 40 -19.91 14.41 5.52
CA LEU A 40 -19.10 13.27 5.92
C LEU A 40 -19.83 11.96 5.61
N VAL A 41 -19.28 11.15 4.70
CA VAL A 41 -19.80 9.83 4.34
C VAL A 41 -19.06 8.78 5.21
N VAL A 42 -19.81 8.11 6.08
CA VAL A 42 -19.24 7.11 7.00
C VAL A 42 -19.68 5.71 6.59
N GLY A 43 -18.78 4.75 6.65
CA GLY A 43 -19.07 3.34 6.37
C GLY A 43 -17.81 2.52 6.20
N GLU A 44 -17.94 1.21 6.29
CA GLU A 44 -16.83 0.27 6.18
C GLU A 44 -16.14 0.32 4.81
N ASN A 45 -14.94 -0.28 4.74
CA ASN A 45 -14.24 -0.41 3.46
C ASN A 45 -15.03 -1.28 2.48
N GLY A 46 -15.10 -0.84 1.22
CA GLY A 46 -15.75 -1.59 0.15
C GLY A 46 -17.28 -1.56 0.13
N VAL A 47 -17.95 -0.69 0.92
CA VAL A 47 -19.43 -0.54 0.89
C VAL A 47 -19.95 0.27 -0.30
N GLY A 48 -19.07 1.02 -1.00
CA GLY A 48 -19.41 1.87 -2.15
C GLY A 48 -19.59 3.35 -1.78
N LYS A 49 -18.82 3.86 -0.80
CA LYS A 49 -18.87 5.28 -0.39
C LYS A 49 -18.61 6.25 -1.54
N GLU A 50 -17.80 5.90 -2.51
CA GLU A 50 -17.39 6.72 -3.65
C GLU A 50 -18.54 7.17 -4.58
N SER A 51 -19.68 6.49 -4.51
CA SER A 51 -20.86 6.87 -5.29
C SER A 51 -21.55 8.12 -4.74
N PHE A 52 -21.52 8.33 -3.43
CA PHE A 52 -22.25 9.42 -2.76
C PHE A 52 -21.72 10.81 -3.10
N PRO A 53 -20.41 11.09 -3.10
CA PRO A 53 -19.86 12.38 -3.52
C PRO A 53 -20.24 12.76 -4.95
N ARG A 54 -20.28 11.77 -5.86
CA ARG A 54 -20.74 11.99 -7.25
C ARG A 54 -22.22 12.33 -7.31
N ILE A 55 -23.07 11.61 -6.56
CA ILE A 55 -24.50 11.92 -6.45
C ILE A 55 -24.69 13.36 -5.95
N ILE A 56 -23.95 13.74 -4.89
CA ILE A 56 -24.04 15.08 -4.31
C ILE A 56 -23.60 16.14 -5.32
N HIS A 57 -22.47 15.93 -5.99
CA HIS A 57 -21.95 16.87 -6.98
C HIS A 57 -22.91 17.07 -8.15
N ASP A 58 -23.37 15.98 -8.78
CA ASP A 58 -24.21 16.01 -9.98
C ASP A 58 -25.61 16.61 -9.75
N HIS A 59 -26.09 16.59 -8.50
CA HIS A 59 -27.37 17.20 -8.11
C HIS A 59 -27.20 18.56 -7.40
N SER A 60 -25.94 19.08 -7.33
CA SER A 60 -25.63 20.36 -6.70
C SER A 60 -25.70 21.55 -7.66
N LEU A 61 -25.60 22.77 -7.10
CA LEU A 61 -25.45 24.01 -7.89
C LEU A 61 -24.10 24.02 -8.65
N ARG A 62 -23.12 23.19 -8.22
CA ARG A 62 -21.78 23.07 -8.80
C ARG A 62 -21.66 21.92 -9.83
N LYS A 63 -22.76 21.31 -10.28
CA LYS A 63 -22.80 20.14 -11.19
C LYS A 63 -22.02 20.29 -12.49
N ASN A 64 -21.86 21.53 -12.99
CA ASN A 64 -21.12 21.86 -14.21
C ASN A 64 -19.69 22.38 -13.92
N LYS A 65 -19.26 22.35 -12.65
CA LYS A 65 -17.94 22.74 -12.22
C LYS A 65 -17.02 21.52 -12.07
N LYS A 66 -15.75 21.76 -11.78
CA LYS A 66 -14.78 20.68 -11.60
C LYS A 66 -15.12 19.81 -10.39
N TYR A 67 -14.93 18.52 -10.57
CA TYR A 67 -15.00 17.52 -9.50
C TYR A 67 -13.66 16.78 -9.44
N PHE A 68 -13.04 16.79 -8.27
CA PHE A 68 -11.84 16.02 -8.01
C PHE A 68 -12.09 15.03 -6.87
N ALA A 69 -11.53 13.82 -7.02
CA ALA A 69 -11.55 12.80 -5.98
C ALA A 69 -10.09 12.47 -5.62
N VAL A 70 -9.79 12.53 -4.33
CA VAL A 70 -8.46 12.27 -3.77
C VAL A 70 -8.60 11.23 -2.68
N ASN A 71 -7.83 10.14 -2.76
CA ASN A 71 -7.71 9.19 -1.66
C ASN A 71 -6.51 9.61 -0.80
N CYS A 72 -6.78 10.03 0.45
CA CYS A 72 -5.77 10.53 1.38
C CYS A 72 -4.84 9.40 1.85
N GLY A 73 -5.34 8.18 2.03
CA GLY A 73 -4.53 7.04 2.44
C GLY A 73 -3.59 6.51 1.35
N ALA A 74 -3.85 6.85 0.08
CA ALA A 74 -2.98 6.44 -1.04
C ALA A 74 -1.80 7.40 -1.27
N ILE A 75 -1.80 8.59 -0.67
CA ILE A 75 -0.74 9.59 -0.82
C ILE A 75 0.21 9.49 0.37
N PRO A 76 1.54 9.33 0.15
CA PRO A 76 2.50 9.31 1.24
C PRO A 76 2.43 10.57 2.11
N GLU A 77 2.58 10.42 3.43
CA GLU A 77 2.49 11.50 4.41
C GLU A 77 3.42 12.69 4.07
N GLY A 78 4.65 12.43 3.61
CA GLY A 78 5.62 13.46 3.24
C GLY A 78 5.24 14.30 2.01
N THR A 79 4.26 13.88 1.20
CA THR A 79 3.86 14.58 -0.03
C THR A 79 2.42 15.07 -0.03
N ILE A 80 1.59 14.62 0.91
CA ILE A 80 0.16 14.94 0.95
C ILE A 80 -0.12 16.43 1.02
N ASP A 81 0.64 17.19 1.79
CA ASP A 81 0.52 18.65 1.87
C ASP A 81 0.80 19.32 0.53
N SER A 82 1.83 18.86 -0.18
CA SER A 82 2.18 19.34 -1.51
C SER A 82 1.12 19.03 -2.56
N GLU A 83 0.51 17.85 -2.51
CA GLU A 83 -0.56 17.48 -3.42
C GLU A 83 -1.86 18.25 -3.14
N LEU A 84 -2.25 18.41 -1.87
CA LEU A 84 -3.48 19.12 -1.51
C LEU A 84 -3.36 20.64 -1.71
N PHE A 85 -2.30 21.27 -1.19
CA PHE A 85 -2.15 22.72 -1.13
C PHE A 85 -1.24 23.29 -2.22
N GLY A 86 -0.44 22.43 -2.89
CA GLY A 86 0.59 22.86 -3.84
C GLY A 86 1.89 23.27 -3.16
N HIS A 87 2.93 23.48 -3.97
CA HIS A 87 4.24 23.91 -3.49
C HIS A 87 4.87 24.98 -4.39
N GLU A 88 5.75 25.77 -3.82
CA GLU A 88 6.62 26.69 -4.54
C GLU A 88 7.92 25.98 -4.95
N LYS A 89 8.60 26.53 -5.96
CA LYS A 89 9.91 26.06 -6.39
C LYS A 89 10.90 26.07 -5.22
N GLY A 90 11.59 24.96 -4.99
CA GLY A 90 12.57 24.83 -3.90
C GLY A 90 11.97 24.59 -2.51
N ALA A 91 10.67 24.30 -2.39
CA ALA A 91 10.00 24.08 -1.10
C ALA A 91 10.52 22.83 -0.35
N PHE A 92 11.06 21.85 -1.06
CA PHE A 92 11.70 20.64 -0.51
C PHE A 92 12.67 20.03 -1.53
N THR A 93 13.51 19.09 -1.09
CA THR A 93 14.46 18.40 -1.98
C THR A 93 13.69 17.64 -3.08
N GLY A 94 13.81 18.12 -4.33
CA GLY A 94 13.07 17.60 -5.50
C GLY A 94 11.95 18.51 -6.01
N ALA A 95 11.64 19.63 -5.36
CA ALA A 95 10.71 20.64 -5.86
C ALA A 95 11.36 21.54 -6.94
N VAL A 96 11.58 20.95 -8.13
CA VAL A 96 12.25 21.65 -9.26
C VAL A 96 11.39 22.80 -9.77
N ASP A 97 10.08 22.61 -9.85
CA ASP A 97 9.11 23.58 -10.35
C ASP A 97 7.99 23.81 -9.34
N GLN A 98 7.28 24.92 -9.53
CA GLN A 98 6.05 25.24 -8.79
C GLN A 98 4.91 24.34 -9.28
N ARG A 99 4.11 23.77 -8.36
CA ARG A 99 2.93 22.97 -8.69
C ARG A 99 1.69 23.42 -7.94
N GLU A 100 0.56 23.47 -8.65
CA GLU A 100 -0.74 23.74 -8.05
C GLU A 100 -1.29 22.49 -7.35
N GLY A 101 -1.85 22.71 -6.15
CA GLY A 101 -2.52 21.64 -5.39
C GLY A 101 -4.00 21.46 -5.77
N TYR A 102 -4.61 20.40 -5.23
CA TYR A 102 -6.02 20.08 -5.49
C TYR A 102 -6.98 21.20 -5.07
N PHE A 103 -6.69 21.98 -4.01
CA PHE A 103 -7.53 23.12 -3.61
C PHE A 103 -7.55 24.23 -4.65
N ALA A 104 -6.45 24.50 -5.32
CA ALA A 104 -6.42 25.46 -6.43
C ALA A 104 -7.17 24.90 -7.66
N ALA A 105 -6.91 23.63 -8.00
CA ALA A 105 -7.50 22.98 -9.16
C ALA A 105 -9.02 22.82 -9.05
N ALA A 106 -9.54 22.59 -7.82
CA ALA A 106 -10.95 22.39 -7.51
C ALA A 106 -11.72 23.71 -7.27
N ASN A 107 -11.05 24.87 -7.35
CA ASN A 107 -11.68 26.17 -7.04
C ASN A 107 -12.99 26.38 -7.84
N GLY A 108 -14.04 26.80 -7.15
CA GLY A 108 -15.42 26.92 -7.66
C GLY A 108 -16.16 25.58 -7.81
N GLY A 109 -15.51 24.45 -7.53
CA GLY A 109 -16.01 23.09 -7.72
C GLY A 109 -16.25 22.29 -6.44
N THR A 110 -16.03 20.98 -6.53
CA THR A 110 -16.19 20.03 -5.43
C THR A 110 -14.92 19.18 -5.31
N LEU A 111 -14.40 19.05 -4.09
CA LEU A 111 -13.30 18.16 -3.75
C LEU A 111 -13.83 17.04 -2.85
N PHE A 112 -13.64 15.81 -3.29
CA PHE A 112 -13.91 14.62 -2.50
C PHE A 112 -12.62 14.12 -1.88
N LEU A 113 -12.61 13.98 -0.56
CA LEU A 113 -11.50 13.45 0.23
C LEU A 113 -11.91 12.08 0.78
N ASP A 114 -11.39 11.01 0.17
CA ASP A 114 -11.59 9.65 0.68
C ASP A 114 -10.54 9.31 1.74
N GLU A 115 -10.92 8.47 2.71
CA GLU A 115 -10.07 8.05 3.82
C GLU A 115 -9.48 9.25 4.60
N VAL A 116 -10.34 10.26 4.88
CA VAL A 116 -9.91 11.50 5.57
C VAL A 116 -9.34 11.24 6.96
N GLY A 117 -9.68 10.11 7.59
CA GLY A 117 -9.14 9.67 8.87
C GLY A 117 -7.64 9.35 8.86
N GLU A 118 -7.06 9.12 7.67
CA GLU A 118 -5.63 8.82 7.47
C GLU A 118 -4.77 10.07 7.29
N LEU A 119 -5.37 11.27 7.34
CA LEU A 119 -4.63 12.54 7.20
C LEU A 119 -3.70 12.77 8.40
N PRO A 120 -2.43 13.18 8.17
CA PRO A 120 -1.53 13.61 9.25
C PRO A 120 -2.08 14.81 10.02
N MET A 121 -1.79 14.93 11.31
CA MET A 121 -2.29 15.99 12.18
C MET A 121 -1.98 17.41 11.67
N GLN A 122 -0.81 17.60 11.02
CA GLN A 122 -0.44 18.88 10.40
C GLN A 122 -1.36 19.21 9.22
N THR A 123 -1.63 18.25 8.36
CA THR A 123 -2.54 18.38 7.21
C THR A 123 -3.96 18.66 7.67
N GLN A 124 -4.41 18.00 8.75
CA GLN A 124 -5.72 18.24 9.35
C GLN A 124 -5.89 19.71 9.80
N ALA A 125 -4.86 20.29 10.44
CA ALA A 125 -4.89 21.70 10.86
C ALA A 125 -4.99 22.67 9.66
N ARG A 126 -4.30 22.36 8.57
CA ARG A 126 -4.37 23.14 7.31
C ARG A 126 -5.74 22.99 6.64
N LEU A 127 -6.29 21.78 6.61
CA LEU A 127 -7.63 21.51 6.08
C LEU A 127 -8.72 22.25 6.85
N LEU A 128 -8.61 22.31 8.19
CA LEU A 128 -9.54 23.07 9.01
C LEU A 128 -9.58 24.55 8.60
N ARG A 129 -8.40 25.18 8.39
CA ARG A 129 -8.33 26.57 7.93
C ARG A 129 -9.05 26.76 6.59
N VAL A 130 -8.91 25.84 5.65
CA VAL A 130 -9.64 25.91 4.38
C VAL A 130 -11.17 25.83 4.60
N LEU A 131 -11.62 24.95 5.49
CA LEU A 131 -13.05 24.77 5.78
C LEU A 131 -13.67 25.98 6.51
N GLU A 132 -12.90 26.70 7.29
CA GLU A 132 -13.37 27.86 8.08
C GLU A 132 -13.34 29.16 7.29
N THR A 133 -12.21 29.44 6.63
CA THR A 133 -11.95 30.73 6.01
C THR A 133 -11.85 30.70 4.49
N GLY A 134 -11.79 29.50 3.89
CA GLY A 134 -11.49 29.33 2.46
C GLY A 134 -10.05 29.68 2.11
N GLU A 135 -9.14 29.75 3.11
CA GLU A 135 -7.75 30.17 2.91
C GLU A 135 -6.78 29.02 3.07
N TYR A 136 -5.75 29.00 2.24
CA TYR A 136 -4.63 28.06 2.33
C TYR A 136 -3.32 28.73 1.94
N ILE A 137 -2.20 28.08 2.31
CA ILE A 137 -0.85 28.50 1.98
C ILE A 137 -0.15 27.32 1.30
N ARG A 138 0.57 27.55 0.19
CA ARG A 138 1.39 26.53 -0.46
C ARG A 138 2.57 26.12 0.43
N VAL A 139 3.10 24.93 0.22
CA VAL A 139 4.34 24.50 0.88
C VAL A 139 5.50 25.35 0.39
N GLY A 140 6.29 25.89 1.32
CA GLY A 140 7.40 26.79 1.00
C GLY A 140 7.01 28.23 0.69
N SER A 141 5.73 28.62 0.88
CA SER A 141 5.24 29.99 0.70
C SER A 141 4.73 30.58 2.01
N SER A 142 4.69 31.92 2.08
CA SER A 142 3.95 32.67 3.12
C SER A 142 2.69 33.35 2.57
N GLU A 143 2.46 33.26 1.26
CA GLU A 143 1.31 33.90 0.59
C GLU A 143 0.01 33.17 0.90
N VAL A 144 -0.98 33.90 1.43
CA VAL A 144 -2.32 33.38 1.67
C VAL A 144 -3.12 33.39 0.36
N ARG A 145 -3.66 32.24 -0.03
CA ARG A 145 -4.52 32.05 -1.20
C ARG A 145 -5.93 31.69 -0.78
N LYS A 146 -6.92 32.10 -1.56
CA LYS A 146 -8.33 31.82 -1.33
C LYS A 146 -8.83 30.77 -2.30
N THR A 147 -9.73 29.93 -1.81
CA THR A 147 -10.43 28.93 -2.61
C THR A 147 -11.90 28.84 -2.17
N ASP A 148 -12.77 28.63 -3.14
CA ASP A 148 -14.20 28.35 -2.92
C ASP A 148 -14.49 26.92 -3.36
N VAL A 149 -14.24 25.96 -2.47
CA VAL A 149 -14.40 24.53 -2.75
C VAL A 149 -15.41 23.90 -1.80
N ARG A 150 -16.41 23.22 -2.36
CA ARG A 150 -17.27 22.34 -1.56
C ARG A 150 -16.52 21.06 -1.22
N ILE A 151 -16.44 20.71 0.06
CA ILE A 151 -15.77 19.48 0.53
C ILE A 151 -16.82 18.41 0.85
N VAL A 152 -16.59 17.21 0.30
CA VAL A 152 -17.26 15.97 0.70
C VAL A 152 -16.17 15.02 1.15
N ALA A 153 -16.24 14.57 2.40
CA ALA A 153 -15.25 13.65 2.97
C ALA A 153 -15.84 12.26 3.17
N ALA A 154 -15.01 11.22 3.09
CA ALA A 154 -15.40 9.86 3.46
C ALA A 154 -14.39 9.25 4.44
N THR A 155 -14.89 8.40 5.32
CA THR A 155 -14.06 7.66 6.28
C THR A 155 -14.63 6.27 6.58
N ASN A 156 -13.75 5.35 6.88
CA ASN A 156 -14.05 4.02 7.41
C ASN A 156 -13.67 3.91 8.90
N VAL A 157 -12.96 4.91 9.44
CA VAL A 157 -12.46 4.95 10.80
C VAL A 157 -13.56 5.37 11.77
N ASN A 158 -13.59 4.77 12.95
CA ASN A 158 -14.39 5.29 14.06
C ASN A 158 -13.76 6.60 14.54
N MET A 159 -14.39 7.73 14.17
CA MET A 159 -13.85 9.06 14.44
C MET A 159 -13.79 9.38 15.93
N GLU A 160 -14.73 8.91 16.75
CA GLU A 160 -14.73 9.12 18.19
C GLU A 160 -13.50 8.46 18.83
N LYS A 161 -13.19 7.21 18.41
CA LYS A 161 -12.00 6.50 18.85
C LYS A 161 -10.72 7.21 18.37
N ALA A 162 -10.67 7.65 17.10
CA ALA A 162 -9.52 8.36 16.55
C ALA A 162 -9.24 9.70 17.28
N ILE A 163 -10.29 10.41 17.67
CA ILE A 163 -10.19 11.65 18.47
C ILE A 163 -9.65 11.34 19.87
N ALA A 164 -10.21 10.31 20.53
CA ALA A 164 -9.76 9.90 21.87
C ALA A 164 -8.29 9.44 21.88
N GLU A 165 -7.81 8.83 20.80
CA GLU A 165 -6.42 8.42 20.61
C GLU A 165 -5.48 9.57 20.16
N GLY A 166 -6.01 10.77 19.94
CA GLY A 166 -5.24 11.93 19.45
C GLY A 166 -4.78 11.82 18.00
N LYS A 167 -5.34 10.91 17.22
CA LYS A 167 -5.04 10.72 15.78
C LYS A 167 -5.83 11.64 14.87
N PHE A 168 -6.96 12.16 15.36
CA PHE A 168 -7.80 13.09 14.62
C PHE A 168 -8.22 14.27 15.50
N ARG A 169 -8.28 15.47 14.89
CA ARG A 169 -8.67 16.70 15.61
C ARG A 169 -10.18 16.76 15.73
N GLU A 170 -10.63 17.05 16.93
CA GLU A 170 -12.05 17.19 17.25
C GLU A 170 -12.71 18.37 16.51
N ASP A 171 -12.00 19.52 16.41
CA ASP A 171 -12.49 20.71 15.70
C ASP A 171 -12.70 20.44 14.19
N LEU A 172 -11.78 19.74 13.55
CA LEU A 172 -11.92 19.32 12.16
C LEU A 172 -13.10 18.36 11.97
N TYR A 173 -13.27 17.40 12.89
CA TYR A 173 -14.39 16.46 12.84
C TYR A 173 -15.73 17.20 12.82
N TYR A 174 -15.98 18.11 13.76
CA TYR A 174 -17.24 18.88 13.79
C TYR A 174 -17.44 19.73 12.52
N ARG A 175 -16.38 20.25 11.94
CA ARG A 175 -16.46 21.04 10.72
C ARG A 175 -16.76 20.20 9.48
N LEU A 176 -16.21 18.97 9.38
CA LEU A 176 -16.51 18.02 8.30
C LEU A 176 -17.90 17.38 8.47
N ASN A 177 -18.28 17.05 9.70
CA ASN A 177 -19.50 16.35 10.05
C ASN A 177 -20.70 17.29 10.22
N THR A 178 -20.82 18.29 9.33
CA THR A 178 -22.03 19.17 9.32
C THR A 178 -23.27 18.36 8.94
N VAL A 179 -23.12 17.43 7.98
CA VAL A 179 -24.14 16.43 7.64
C VAL A 179 -23.43 15.08 7.48
N SER A 180 -23.94 14.07 8.22
CA SER A 180 -23.44 12.70 8.13
C SER A 180 -24.32 11.82 7.24
N ILE A 181 -23.70 11.02 6.38
CA ILE A 181 -24.36 9.98 5.58
C ILE A 181 -23.73 8.63 5.96
N ALA A 182 -24.49 7.80 6.68
CA ALA A 182 -24.07 6.45 7.02
C ALA A 182 -24.42 5.48 5.89
N VAL A 183 -23.42 4.81 5.32
CA VAL A 183 -23.59 3.77 4.30
C VAL A 183 -23.55 2.41 4.98
N PRO A 184 -24.63 1.61 4.92
CA PRO A 184 -24.72 0.35 5.66
C PRO A 184 -23.74 -0.69 5.12
N ALA A 185 -23.18 -1.50 6.03
CA ALA A 185 -22.38 -2.67 5.69
C ALA A 185 -23.23 -3.72 4.93
N LEU A 186 -22.59 -4.55 4.10
CA LEU A 186 -23.31 -5.51 3.26
C LEU A 186 -24.10 -6.54 4.09
N ARG A 187 -23.61 -6.95 5.25
CA ARG A 187 -24.32 -7.83 6.21
C ARG A 187 -25.62 -7.23 6.77
N GLU A 188 -25.73 -5.90 6.78
CA GLU A 188 -26.92 -5.16 7.24
C GLU A 188 -27.95 -4.93 6.11
N ARG A 189 -27.59 -5.30 4.87
CA ARG A 189 -28.38 -5.07 3.67
C ARG A 189 -29.24 -6.28 3.26
N GLY A 190 -29.17 -7.38 4.03
CA GLY A 190 -29.97 -8.56 3.79
C GLY A 190 -29.83 -9.14 2.38
N ASP A 191 -30.94 -9.29 1.67
CA ASP A 191 -30.99 -9.89 0.32
C ASP A 191 -30.24 -9.12 -0.77
N ASP A 192 -29.80 -7.88 -0.49
CA ASP A 192 -29.01 -7.10 -1.44
C ASP A 192 -27.72 -7.82 -1.86
N ALA A 193 -27.15 -8.65 -0.99
CA ALA A 193 -25.96 -9.46 -1.30
C ALA A 193 -26.22 -10.41 -2.49
N ALA A 194 -27.36 -11.06 -2.51
CA ALA A 194 -27.74 -11.97 -3.61
C ALA A 194 -28.03 -11.20 -4.91
N LEU A 195 -28.65 -10.04 -4.81
CA LEU A 195 -28.91 -9.17 -5.97
C LEU A 195 -27.60 -8.64 -6.59
N LEU A 196 -26.64 -8.23 -5.74
CA LEU A 196 -25.31 -7.79 -6.15
C LEU A 196 -24.52 -8.92 -6.81
N PHE A 197 -24.52 -10.12 -6.20
CA PHE A 197 -23.84 -11.27 -6.79
C PHE A 197 -24.36 -11.57 -8.18
N ARG A 198 -25.72 -11.64 -8.32
CA ARG A 198 -26.35 -11.88 -9.63
C ARG A 198 -25.97 -10.81 -10.66
N LYS A 199 -25.93 -9.54 -10.27
CA LYS A 199 -25.49 -8.46 -11.15
C LYS A 199 -24.03 -8.68 -11.57
N PHE A 200 -23.11 -8.92 -10.64
CA PHE A 200 -21.69 -9.12 -10.96
C PHE A 200 -21.47 -10.35 -11.83
N ALA A 201 -22.19 -11.44 -11.59
CA ALA A 201 -22.14 -12.64 -12.43
C ALA A 201 -22.61 -12.36 -13.87
N LEU A 202 -23.64 -11.53 -14.06
CA LEU A 202 -24.10 -11.09 -15.38
C LEU A 202 -23.05 -10.17 -16.04
N ASP A 203 -22.53 -9.16 -15.33
CA ASP A 203 -21.50 -8.25 -15.82
C ASP A 203 -20.25 -9.03 -16.30
N MET A 204 -19.87 -10.10 -15.58
CA MET A 204 -18.74 -10.98 -15.98
C MET A 204 -19.09 -11.83 -17.18
N SER A 205 -20.33 -12.36 -17.25
CA SER A 205 -20.82 -13.12 -18.40
C SER A 205 -20.74 -12.31 -19.70
N GLU A 206 -21.17 -11.05 -19.65
CA GLU A 206 -21.11 -10.14 -20.80
C GLU A 206 -19.66 -9.77 -21.17
N LYS A 207 -18.84 -9.46 -20.17
CA LYS A 207 -17.43 -9.08 -20.36
C LYS A 207 -16.60 -10.18 -20.99
N TYR A 208 -16.75 -11.42 -20.52
CA TYR A 208 -15.94 -12.57 -20.97
C TYR A 208 -16.66 -13.49 -21.96
N LYS A 209 -17.89 -13.16 -22.38
CA LYS A 209 -18.72 -13.92 -23.33
C LYS A 209 -18.89 -15.38 -22.92
N MET A 210 -19.10 -15.64 -21.64
CA MET A 210 -19.31 -16.96 -21.07
C MET A 210 -20.66 -17.05 -20.35
N PRO A 211 -21.24 -18.25 -20.16
CA PRO A 211 -22.50 -18.39 -19.43
C PRO A 211 -22.39 -17.87 -18.01
N ALA A 212 -23.40 -17.11 -17.55
CA ALA A 212 -23.44 -16.57 -16.19
C ALA A 212 -23.58 -17.71 -15.17
N ILE A 213 -22.85 -17.61 -14.07
CA ILE A 213 -23.01 -18.49 -12.91
C ILE A 213 -24.30 -18.16 -12.15
N ARG A 214 -24.92 -19.16 -11.54
CA ARG A 214 -26.14 -19.02 -10.75
C ARG A 214 -25.97 -19.74 -9.42
N LEU A 215 -26.47 -19.14 -8.35
CA LEU A 215 -26.50 -19.77 -7.03
C LEU A 215 -27.77 -20.65 -6.89
N THR A 216 -27.61 -21.83 -6.29
CA THR A 216 -28.77 -22.58 -5.78
C THR A 216 -29.43 -21.80 -4.63
N PRO A 217 -30.71 -22.06 -4.28
CA PRO A 217 -31.37 -21.40 -3.16
C PRO A 217 -30.62 -21.58 -1.82
N GLU A 218 -29.96 -22.71 -1.60
CA GLU A 218 -29.14 -23.00 -0.44
C GLU A 218 -27.87 -22.16 -0.42
N ALA A 219 -27.17 -22.09 -1.55
CA ALA A 219 -25.96 -21.26 -1.70
C ALA A 219 -26.30 -19.77 -1.55
N GLN A 220 -27.47 -19.33 -2.04
CA GLN A 220 -27.94 -17.95 -1.85
C GLN A 220 -28.13 -17.64 -0.36
N ARG A 221 -28.75 -18.51 0.41
CA ARG A 221 -28.92 -18.35 1.87
C ARG A 221 -27.58 -18.25 2.57
N MET A 222 -26.63 -19.11 2.21
CA MET A 222 -25.26 -19.08 2.74
C MET A 222 -24.56 -17.75 2.41
N LEU A 223 -24.68 -17.25 1.19
CA LEU A 223 -24.08 -15.97 0.75
C LEU A 223 -24.66 -14.79 1.52
N VAL A 224 -25.97 -14.76 1.78
CA VAL A 224 -26.66 -13.71 2.55
C VAL A 224 -26.24 -13.72 4.02
N SER A 225 -26.00 -14.91 4.60
CA SER A 225 -25.61 -15.05 6.02
C SER A 225 -24.13 -14.78 6.30
N TYR A 226 -23.28 -14.64 5.27
CA TYR A 226 -21.86 -14.41 5.45
C TYR A 226 -21.56 -12.96 5.93
N SER A 227 -20.52 -12.79 6.73
CA SER A 227 -20.18 -11.54 7.42
C SER A 227 -19.67 -10.40 6.52
N TRP A 228 -19.12 -10.72 5.36
CA TRP A 228 -18.59 -9.79 4.34
C TRP A 228 -17.67 -8.69 4.89
N PRO A 229 -16.52 -9.02 5.50
CA PRO A 229 -15.61 -8.00 6.07
C PRO A 229 -15.08 -7.00 5.02
N GLY A 230 -14.97 -7.41 3.75
CA GLY A 230 -14.61 -6.54 2.61
C GLY A 230 -15.82 -6.05 1.81
N ASN A 231 -17.06 -6.24 2.33
CA ASN A 231 -18.31 -5.73 1.78
C ASN A 231 -18.50 -6.01 0.27
N VAL A 232 -19.00 -5.03 -0.48
CA VAL A 232 -19.30 -5.13 -1.93
C VAL A 232 -18.03 -5.40 -2.75
N ARG A 233 -16.87 -4.88 -2.33
CA ARG A 233 -15.59 -5.13 -3.01
C ARG A 233 -15.19 -6.60 -2.93
N GLN A 234 -15.35 -7.23 -1.77
CA GLN A 234 -15.09 -8.65 -1.58
C GLN A 234 -16.09 -9.52 -2.38
N LEU A 235 -17.38 -9.17 -2.32
CA LEU A 235 -18.43 -9.88 -3.07
C LEU A 235 -18.20 -9.82 -4.58
N LYS A 236 -17.77 -8.65 -5.10
CA LYS A 236 -17.43 -8.49 -6.51
C LYS A 236 -16.23 -9.37 -6.91
N ASN A 237 -15.16 -9.36 -6.12
CA ASN A 237 -14.00 -10.19 -6.36
C ASN A 237 -14.35 -11.70 -6.32
N LEU A 238 -15.21 -12.10 -5.37
CA LEU A 238 -15.71 -13.46 -5.30
C LEU A 238 -16.46 -13.86 -6.58
N ALA A 239 -17.43 -13.05 -7.00
CA ALA A 239 -18.23 -13.29 -8.21
C ALA A 239 -17.36 -13.32 -9.48
N GLU A 240 -16.36 -12.45 -9.58
CA GLU A 240 -15.40 -12.43 -10.68
C GLU A 240 -14.53 -13.69 -10.70
N ASN A 241 -13.95 -14.07 -9.57
CA ASN A 241 -13.14 -15.28 -9.43
C ASN A 241 -13.95 -16.52 -9.79
N MET A 242 -15.14 -16.71 -9.20
CA MET A 242 -16.00 -17.86 -9.48
C MET A 242 -16.45 -17.90 -10.92
N SER A 243 -16.76 -16.75 -11.56
CA SER A 243 -17.16 -16.71 -12.96
C SER A 243 -16.09 -17.27 -13.90
N VAL A 244 -14.81 -17.09 -13.56
CA VAL A 244 -13.68 -17.53 -14.38
C VAL A 244 -13.25 -18.96 -14.05
N THR A 245 -13.25 -19.34 -12.76
CA THR A 245 -12.60 -20.56 -12.29
C THR A 245 -13.57 -21.72 -11.99
N ALA A 246 -14.88 -21.45 -11.82
CA ALA A 246 -15.82 -22.51 -11.54
C ALA A 246 -16.10 -23.36 -12.78
N GLU A 247 -15.96 -24.67 -12.65
CA GLU A 247 -16.27 -25.63 -13.71
C GLU A 247 -17.78 -25.72 -13.96
N GLU A 248 -18.55 -25.75 -12.87
CA GLU A 248 -20.02 -25.79 -12.90
C GLU A 248 -20.58 -24.37 -12.89
N ARG A 249 -21.67 -24.18 -13.67
CA ARG A 249 -22.35 -22.87 -13.73
C ARG A 249 -23.47 -22.73 -12.69
N GLU A 250 -23.87 -23.83 -12.11
CA GLU A 250 -24.79 -23.87 -10.96
C GLU A 250 -23.99 -24.10 -9.68
N ILE A 251 -23.91 -23.06 -8.84
CA ILE A 251 -23.08 -23.02 -7.65
C ILE A 251 -23.86 -23.55 -6.45
N THR A 252 -23.42 -24.68 -5.93
CA THR A 252 -23.94 -25.30 -4.70
C THR A 252 -23.24 -24.71 -3.46
N PRO A 253 -23.76 -24.93 -2.23
CA PRO A 253 -23.10 -24.49 -0.99
C PRO A 253 -21.69 -25.04 -0.83
N GLU A 254 -21.43 -26.28 -1.27
CA GLU A 254 -20.14 -26.95 -1.19
C GLU A 254 -19.12 -26.23 -2.11
N VAL A 255 -19.53 -25.87 -3.32
CA VAL A 255 -18.70 -25.08 -4.25
C VAL A 255 -18.46 -23.71 -3.67
N LEU A 256 -19.52 -22.99 -3.23
CA LEU A 256 -19.41 -21.65 -2.66
C LEU A 256 -18.45 -21.62 -1.44
N SER A 257 -18.51 -22.62 -0.56
CA SER A 257 -17.67 -22.69 0.64
C SER A 257 -16.17 -22.76 0.33
N ARG A 258 -15.77 -23.30 -0.83
CA ARG A 258 -14.36 -23.36 -1.26
C ARG A 258 -13.82 -22.00 -1.64
N TYR A 259 -14.69 -21.07 -2.06
CA TYR A 259 -14.32 -19.71 -2.48
C TYR A 259 -14.47 -18.69 -1.35
N LEU A 260 -15.28 -18.98 -0.33
CA LEU A 260 -15.42 -18.09 0.83
C LEU A 260 -14.20 -18.24 1.75
N PRO A 261 -13.53 -17.15 2.14
CA PRO A 261 -12.49 -17.22 3.15
C PRO A 261 -13.06 -17.77 4.46
N SER A 262 -12.34 -18.69 5.11
CA SER A 262 -12.73 -19.18 6.43
C SER A 262 -12.68 -18.03 7.44
N GLU A 263 -13.73 -17.88 8.26
CA GLU A 263 -13.84 -16.77 9.24
C GLU A 263 -12.69 -16.73 10.28
N SER A 264 -11.97 -17.86 10.44
CA SER A 264 -10.79 -17.94 11.30
C SER A 264 -9.61 -17.08 10.84
N HIS A 265 -9.48 -16.80 9.52
CA HIS A 265 -8.40 -15.97 8.99
C HIS A 265 -8.69 -14.46 9.08
N SER A 266 -9.96 -14.05 9.10
CA SER A 266 -10.33 -12.64 9.20
C SER A 266 -10.07 -12.06 10.60
N LYS A 267 -10.14 -12.88 11.65
CA LYS A 267 -9.80 -12.45 13.02
C LYS A 267 -8.30 -12.31 13.26
N GLN A 268 -7.46 -13.07 12.53
CA GLN A 268 -6.00 -12.93 12.63
C GLN A 268 -5.45 -11.71 11.87
N LEU A 269 -6.09 -11.30 10.75
CA LEU A 269 -5.65 -10.10 10.00
C LEU A 269 -6.03 -8.78 10.69
N VAL A 270 -7.04 -8.77 11.57
CA VAL A 270 -7.44 -7.57 12.33
C VAL A 270 -6.59 -7.38 13.60
N MET A 271 -5.84 -8.40 14.06
CA MET A 271 -4.94 -8.26 15.21
C MET A 271 -3.54 -7.69 14.87
N VAL A 272 -3.24 -7.35 13.62
CA VAL A 272 -1.95 -6.74 13.22
C VAL A 272 -1.99 -5.20 13.26
N GLY A 273 -2.98 -4.57 13.89
CA GLY A 273 -3.20 -3.12 13.89
C GLY A 273 -3.26 -2.41 15.25
N GLU A 274 -2.80 -3.01 16.36
CA GLU A 274 -2.58 -2.26 17.60
C GLU A 274 -1.08 -2.21 17.91
N PRO A 275 -0.49 -1.02 18.07
CA PRO A 275 0.84 -0.93 18.65
C PRO A 275 0.72 -1.15 20.15
N ALA A 276 0.68 -2.41 20.58
CA ALA A 276 1.00 -2.74 21.95
C ALA A 276 2.47 -2.36 22.18
N LYS A 277 2.70 -1.47 23.12
CA LYS A 277 3.99 -1.28 23.77
C LYS A 277 4.35 -2.57 24.50
N ASP A 278 4.95 -3.52 23.77
CA ASP A 278 5.61 -4.65 24.39
C ASP A 278 6.76 -5.11 23.50
N THR A 279 7.94 -5.03 24.06
CA THR A 279 9.26 -5.42 23.56
C THR A 279 9.40 -6.91 23.22
N HIS A 280 8.31 -7.69 23.23
CA HIS A 280 8.32 -9.15 22.99
C HIS A 280 7.87 -9.57 21.57
N SER A 281 7.37 -8.66 20.74
CA SER A 281 6.88 -8.99 19.38
C SER A 281 8.03 -9.32 18.40
N PHE A 282 9.17 -8.65 18.51
CA PHE A 282 10.34 -8.88 17.65
C PHE A 282 11.03 -10.24 17.86
N GLU A 283 10.88 -10.82 19.05
CA GLU A 283 11.44 -12.16 19.31
C GLU A 283 10.59 -13.26 18.69
N ALA A 284 9.27 -13.12 18.71
CA ALA A 284 8.35 -14.09 18.09
C ALA A 284 8.44 -14.10 16.56
N GLU A 285 8.57 -12.94 15.92
CA GLU A 285 8.78 -12.85 14.46
C GLU A 285 10.15 -13.41 14.04
N ARG A 286 11.20 -13.19 14.82
CA ARG A 286 12.51 -13.81 14.62
C ARG A 286 12.44 -15.33 14.75
N GLU A 287 11.69 -15.85 15.71
CA GLU A 287 11.57 -17.28 15.95
C GLU A 287 10.84 -17.98 14.80
N ILE A 288 9.79 -17.39 14.25
CA ILE A 288 9.08 -17.87 13.04
C ILE A 288 10.01 -17.81 11.82
N LEU A 289 10.78 -16.75 11.64
CA LEU A 289 11.73 -16.60 10.54
C LEU A 289 12.86 -17.64 10.63
N TYR A 290 13.35 -17.92 11.85
CA TYR A 290 14.33 -18.98 12.07
C TYR A 290 13.74 -20.37 11.81
N GLN A 291 12.49 -20.65 12.19
CA GLN A 291 11.84 -21.92 11.87
C GLN A 291 11.73 -22.13 10.36
N ILE A 292 11.28 -21.12 9.61
CA ILE A 292 11.20 -21.19 8.14
C ILE A 292 12.58 -21.39 7.50
N LEU A 293 13.62 -20.72 8.01
CA LEU A 293 14.98 -20.89 7.53
C LEU A 293 15.55 -22.30 7.85
N PHE A 294 15.22 -22.86 9.01
CA PHE A 294 15.63 -24.21 9.37
C PHE A 294 14.92 -25.27 8.52
N ASP A 295 13.62 -25.09 8.23
CA ASP A 295 12.86 -26.01 7.37
C ASP A 295 13.37 -25.96 5.92
N LEU A 296 13.62 -24.77 5.36
CA LEU A 296 14.21 -24.60 4.04
C LEU A 296 15.62 -25.22 3.96
N ARG A 297 16.42 -25.06 5.01
CA ARG A 297 17.77 -25.67 5.06
C ARG A 297 17.69 -27.18 5.12
N ARG A 298 16.71 -27.73 5.78
CA ARG A 298 16.45 -29.16 5.86
C ARG A 298 16.04 -29.74 4.50
N GLU A 299 15.10 -29.08 3.79
CA GLU A 299 14.68 -29.48 2.44
C GLU A 299 15.85 -29.39 1.43
N VAL A 300 16.66 -28.32 1.48
CA VAL A 300 17.85 -28.20 0.62
C VAL A 300 18.86 -29.31 0.91
N ASN A 301 19.04 -29.70 2.16
CA ASN A 301 19.94 -30.79 2.51
C ASN A 301 19.40 -32.16 2.09
N GLU A 302 18.10 -32.40 2.18
CA GLU A 302 17.43 -33.61 1.66
C GLU A 302 17.54 -33.68 0.13
N LEU A 303 17.32 -32.58 -0.58
CA LEU A 303 17.52 -32.51 -2.03
C LEU A 303 18.99 -32.76 -2.43
N LYS A 304 19.96 -32.22 -1.69
CA LYS A 304 21.39 -32.48 -1.94
C LYS A 304 21.72 -33.95 -1.72
N ARG A 305 21.11 -34.58 -0.72
CA ARG A 305 21.30 -36.00 -0.45
C ARG A 305 20.70 -36.88 -1.56
N TYR A 306 19.50 -36.56 -2.03
CA TYR A 306 18.86 -37.23 -3.16
C TYR A 306 19.67 -37.13 -4.45
N VAL A 307 20.22 -35.95 -4.74
CA VAL A 307 21.09 -35.74 -5.91
C VAL A 307 22.44 -36.49 -5.78
N SER A 308 22.98 -36.57 -4.58
CA SER A 308 24.24 -37.31 -4.36
C SER A 308 24.04 -38.83 -4.43
N GLU A 309 22.89 -39.33 -3.95
CA GLU A 309 22.54 -40.75 -4.07
C GLU A 309 22.24 -41.16 -5.52
N GLN A 310 21.61 -40.31 -6.33
CA GLN A 310 21.46 -40.56 -7.75
C GLN A 310 22.77 -40.51 -8.56
N ARG A 311 23.71 -39.65 -8.15
CA ARG A 311 25.04 -39.63 -8.78
C ARG A 311 25.83 -40.91 -8.46
N ASN A 312 25.78 -41.40 -7.26
CA ASN A 312 26.44 -42.62 -6.86
C ASN A 312 25.81 -43.90 -7.44
N ALA A 313 24.49 -43.87 -7.74
CA ALA A 313 23.80 -44.99 -8.39
C ALA A 313 24.14 -45.09 -9.89
N ASN A 314 24.52 -43.98 -10.56
CA ASN A 314 24.92 -43.98 -11.96
C ASN A 314 26.42 -44.33 -12.18
N ASP A 315 27.28 -44.32 -11.13
CA ASP A 315 28.71 -44.65 -11.24
C ASP A 315 29.00 -46.16 -11.08
N HIS A 316 28.01 -46.99 -10.76
CA HIS A 316 28.17 -48.45 -10.59
C HIS A 316 27.74 -49.31 -11.81
N THR A 317 27.42 -48.70 -12.94
CA THR A 317 27.03 -49.45 -14.15
C THR A 317 27.75 -48.99 -15.42
N ALA A 318 29.08 -48.80 -15.40
CA ALA A 318 29.86 -48.80 -16.63
C ALA A 318 31.37 -49.02 -16.33
N GLY A 319 31.75 -50.28 -16.16
CA GLY A 319 33.11 -50.73 -16.43
C GLY A 319 33.27 -50.95 -17.93
N GLY A 320 34.10 -50.16 -18.59
CA GLY A 320 34.40 -50.32 -20.01
C GLY A 320 35.26 -49.18 -20.56
N SER A 321 36.56 -49.45 -20.66
CA SER A 321 37.63 -48.76 -21.35
C SER A 321 37.21 -48.07 -22.67
N VAL A 322 37.79 -46.87 -22.96
CA VAL A 322 38.52 -46.53 -24.18
C VAL A 322 38.31 -45.05 -24.59
N THR A 323 39.44 -44.32 -24.67
CA THR A 323 39.87 -43.22 -25.57
C THR A 323 39.07 -41.93 -25.66
N LYS A 324 39.82 -40.82 -25.42
CA LYS A 324 39.51 -39.45 -25.90
C LYS A 324 39.37 -39.41 -27.43
N PRO A 325 38.51 -38.60 -27.98
CA PRO A 325 39.01 -37.46 -28.75
C PRO A 325 38.19 -36.15 -28.57
N ASP A 326 38.94 -35.05 -28.68
CA ASP A 326 38.69 -33.75 -29.31
C ASP A 326 37.28 -33.09 -29.30
N SER A 327 37.36 -31.86 -28.77
CA SER A 327 36.71 -30.60 -29.21
C SER A 327 35.53 -30.70 -30.19
N LEU A 328 34.36 -30.21 -29.74
CA LEU A 328 33.38 -29.56 -30.61
C LEU A 328 32.63 -28.47 -29.80
N MET A 329 32.85 -27.23 -30.24
CA MET A 329 32.04 -26.08 -29.93
C MET A 329 30.62 -26.30 -30.42
N LEU A 330 29.63 -25.93 -29.58
CA LEU A 330 28.28 -25.67 -30.06
C LEU A 330 27.80 -24.33 -29.48
N GLU A 331 27.77 -23.36 -30.38
CA GLU A 331 27.08 -22.11 -30.25
C GLU A 331 25.58 -22.36 -30.00
N GLY A 332 25.05 -21.74 -28.94
CA GLY A 332 23.63 -21.67 -28.65
C GLY A 332 23.18 -20.21 -28.65
N GLN A 333 22.46 -19.86 -29.70
CA GLN A 333 21.92 -18.53 -30.03
C GLN A 333 20.95 -18.04 -28.97
N ASN A 334 21.19 -16.82 -28.44
CA ASN A 334 20.19 -15.98 -27.81
C ASN A 334 19.50 -15.08 -28.85
N PRO A 335 18.19 -14.94 -28.89
CA PRO A 335 17.54 -13.96 -29.74
C PRO A 335 17.56 -12.56 -29.09
N SER A 336 18.39 -11.70 -29.67
CA SER A 336 18.44 -10.27 -29.38
C SER A 336 17.21 -9.58 -29.94
N VAL A 337 16.46 -8.89 -29.08
CA VAL A 337 15.47 -7.90 -29.51
C VAL A 337 16.21 -6.60 -29.78
N LYS A 338 16.19 -6.15 -31.04
CA LYS A 338 16.70 -4.86 -31.47
C LYS A 338 15.72 -3.76 -31.12
N PHE A 339 16.15 -2.77 -30.35
CA PHE A 339 15.52 -1.44 -30.34
C PHE A 339 16.34 -0.53 -31.26
N ALA A 340 15.62 0.20 -32.12
CA ALA A 340 16.16 1.14 -33.09
C ALA A 340 16.72 2.37 -32.36
N GLU A 341 17.91 2.77 -32.80
CA GLU A 341 18.52 4.08 -32.52
C GLU A 341 17.84 5.14 -33.38
N ASP A 342 17.46 6.26 -32.76
CA ASP A 342 17.36 7.52 -33.49
C ASP A 342 17.87 8.69 -32.63
N GLY A 343 18.84 9.39 -33.22
CA GLY A 343 19.09 10.80 -33.16
C GLY A 343 19.64 11.44 -31.89
N GLY A 344 20.93 11.70 -31.90
CA GLY A 344 21.74 12.40 -30.94
C GLY A 344 21.32 13.83 -30.59
N GLN A 345 21.85 14.31 -29.47
CA GLN A 345 22.53 15.59 -29.37
C GLN A 345 23.28 15.72 -28.04
N ASP A 346 24.52 16.02 -28.18
CA ASP A 346 25.60 16.47 -27.34
C ASP A 346 25.18 17.63 -26.42
N LEU A 347 25.48 17.58 -25.11
CA LEU A 347 25.64 18.75 -24.26
C LEU A 347 26.32 18.42 -22.92
N GLY A 348 27.57 18.79 -22.81
CA GLY A 348 28.06 19.70 -21.77
C GLY A 348 28.46 19.10 -20.42
N TYR A 349 29.75 18.90 -20.25
CA TYR A 349 30.47 18.79 -18.97
C TYR A 349 30.20 19.98 -18.07
N TRP A 350 29.94 19.74 -16.76
CA TRP A 350 30.13 20.75 -15.71
C TRP A 350 31.08 20.19 -14.66
N GLU A 351 32.18 20.91 -14.50
CA GLU A 351 33.17 20.77 -13.44
C GLU A 351 32.56 21.18 -12.09
N ALA A 352 32.91 20.45 -11.02
CA ALA A 352 32.57 20.77 -9.66
C ALA A 352 33.71 21.62 -9.04
N GLU A 353 33.40 22.83 -8.62
CA GLU A 353 34.24 23.65 -7.77
C GLU A 353 34.19 23.21 -6.31
N GLU A 354 35.36 23.05 -5.72
CA GLU A 354 35.61 22.84 -4.28
C GLU A 354 35.25 24.12 -3.48
N VAL A 355 34.58 23.96 -2.35
CA VAL A 355 34.57 24.97 -1.28
C VAL A 355 35.03 24.32 0.02
N LYS A 356 36.00 25.00 0.63
CA LYS A 356 36.82 24.64 1.78
C LYS A 356 36.08 24.77 3.11
N ASP A 357 36.61 23.98 4.04
CA ASP A 357 36.61 23.96 5.49
C ASP A 357 36.24 25.21 6.27
N ASP A 358 35.55 25.00 7.39
CA ASP A 358 35.89 25.65 8.68
C ASP A 358 35.41 24.76 9.86
N GLU A 359 36.38 24.29 10.67
CA GLU A 359 36.28 23.86 12.08
C GLU A 359 36.46 25.11 12.99
N PRO A 360 36.41 25.08 14.35
CA PRO A 360 36.12 24.06 15.34
C PRO A 360 35.39 24.57 16.63
N ALA A 361 35.06 23.65 17.59
CA ALA A 361 35.33 23.88 19.03
C ALA A 361 34.91 22.69 19.93
N LYS A 362 35.86 22.15 20.57
CA LYS A 362 36.22 21.63 21.89
C LYS A 362 35.23 21.76 23.05
N SER A 363 35.09 20.71 23.84
CA SER A 363 35.41 20.48 25.27
C SER A 363 34.44 19.42 25.84
N ALA A 364 34.71 18.58 26.79
CA ALA A 364 35.81 18.24 27.66
C ALA A 364 35.41 16.93 28.43
N SER A 365 36.37 16.12 28.61
CA SER A 365 36.62 15.05 29.55
C SER A 365 35.81 14.95 30.85
N PHE A 366 35.48 13.70 31.27
CA PHE A 366 35.75 13.25 32.63
C PHE A 366 36.05 11.72 32.65
N SER A 367 37.11 11.37 33.30
CA SER A 367 37.67 10.07 33.57
C SER A 367 37.07 9.48 34.86
N GLU A 368 36.92 8.16 34.95
CA GLU A 368 37.43 7.45 36.13
C GLU A 368 37.44 5.93 35.90
N SER A 369 38.52 5.36 36.41
CA SER A 369 39.07 4.05 36.36
C SER A 369 38.42 3.03 37.30
N ALA A 370 38.37 1.74 36.96
CA ALA A 370 38.74 0.61 37.83
C ALA A 370 38.75 -0.76 37.10
N THR A 371 39.92 -1.31 37.01
CA THR A 371 40.42 -2.73 37.13
C THR A 371 39.51 -3.92 36.80
N GLU A 372 40.13 -4.80 36.02
CA GLU A 372 39.85 -6.17 35.50
C GLU A 372 39.53 -7.24 36.60
N PRO A 373 39.12 -8.52 36.25
CA PRO A 373 39.77 -9.38 35.28
C PRO A 373 38.93 -10.32 34.40
N ASP A 374 39.57 -10.74 33.32
CA ASP A 374 39.39 -11.91 32.43
C ASP A 374 38.17 -12.81 32.54
N THR A 375 37.35 -12.80 31.50
CA THR A 375 36.76 -14.00 30.88
C THR A 375 36.39 -13.72 29.42
N VAL A 376 36.90 -14.56 28.52
CA VAL A 376 36.63 -14.54 27.06
C VAL A 376 35.15 -14.72 26.82
N LYS A 377 34.43 -13.62 26.56
CA LYS A 377 33.10 -13.62 25.98
C LYS A 377 33.14 -12.91 24.63
N ALA A 378 32.80 -13.65 23.57
CA ALA A 378 32.59 -13.10 22.23
C ALA A 378 31.67 -11.90 22.34
N LYS A 379 32.16 -10.70 22.03
CA LYS A 379 31.39 -9.47 21.96
C LYS A 379 30.36 -9.60 20.83
N MET A 380 29.09 -9.64 21.16
CA MET A 380 28.03 -9.38 20.18
C MET A 380 28.16 -7.93 19.69
N PRO A 381 28.11 -7.69 18.36
CA PRO A 381 28.15 -6.34 17.82
C PRO A 381 26.90 -5.57 18.25
N GLN A 382 27.11 -4.36 18.78
CA GLN A 382 26.05 -3.51 19.33
C GLN A 382 25.40 -2.60 18.29
N SER A 383 25.94 -2.51 17.06
CA SER A 383 25.36 -1.73 15.96
C SER A 383 25.50 -2.45 14.61
N LEU A 384 24.70 -2.01 13.65
CA LEU A 384 24.72 -2.51 12.27
C LEU A 384 26.08 -2.21 11.61
N ASP A 385 26.69 -1.08 11.96
CA ASP A 385 28.00 -0.64 11.48
C ASP A 385 29.13 -1.54 12.00
N ASP A 386 29.04 -2.00 13.24
CA ASP A 386 30.01 -2.94 13.82
C ASP A 386 29.94 -4.31 13.13
N LEU A 387 28.75 -4.78 12.79
CA LEU A 387 28.53 -6.01 12.02
C LEU A 387 29.10 -5.89 10.60
N GLU A 388 28.83 -4.78 9.93
CA GLU A 388 29.33 -4.53 8.58
C GLU A 388 30.86 -4.43 8.57
N ARG A 389 31.44 -3.75 9.55
CA ARG A 389 32.90 -3.68 9.75
C ARG A 389 33.53 -5.06 9.94
N ASP A 390 32.94 -5.90 10.80
CA ASP A 390 33.44 -7.26 11.05
C ASP A 390 33.30 -8.17 9.82
N MET A 391 32.21 -8.03 9.04
CA MET A 391 32.01 -8.75 7.79
C MET A 391 33.07 -8.37 6.74
N ILE A 392 33.34 -7.06 6.57
CA ILE A 392 34.35 -6.55 5.64
C ILE A 392 35.74 -7.05 6.05
N LYS A 393 36.08 -7.00 7.34
CA LYS A 393 37.35 -7.49 7.86
C LYS A 393 37.52 -8.98 7.59
N ARG A 394 36.54 -9.81 7.89
CA ARG A 394 36.56 -11.25 7.60
C ARG A 394 36.67 -11.55 6.10
N ALA A 395 36.00 -10.82 5.24
CA ALA A 395 36.12 -11.03 3.80
C ALA A 395 37.51 -10.66 3.26
N LEU A 396 38.15 -9.63 3.81
CA LEU A 396 39.51 -9.24 3.46
C LEU A 396 40.51 -10.27 3.95
N ASP A 397 40.37 -10.81 5.17
CA ASP A 397 41.24 -11.87 5.73
C ASP A 397 41.13 -13.16 4.92
N LEU A 398 39.91 -13.59 4.55
CA LEU A 398 39.66 -14.78 3.72
C LEU A 398 40.17 -14.65 2.29
N SER A 399 40.22 -13.45 1.75
CA SER A 399 40.70 -13.17 0.39
C SER A 399 42.20 -12.80 0.32
N ASN A 400 42.95 -12.93 1.43
CA ASN A 400 44.35 -12.53 1.53
C ASN A 400 44.60 -11.10 1.01
N GLY A 401 43.76 -10.15 1.36
CA GLY A 401 43.86 -8.75 0.98
C GLY A 401 43.47 -8.45 -0.47
N ARG A 402 42.97 -9.42 -1.25
CA ARG A 402 42.53 -9.20 -2.63
C ARG A 402 41.15 -8.55 -2.67
N ARG A 403 41.13 -7.22 -2.78
CA ARG A 403 39.90 -6.39 -2.67
C ARG A 403 38.80 -6.79 -3.67
N LYS A 404 39.16 -7.18 -4.89
CA LYS A 404 38.24 -7.66 -5.91
C LYS A 404 37.48 -8.92 -5.47
N VAL A 405 38.20 -9.90 -4.94
CA VAL A 405 37.61 -11.16 -4.47
C VAL A 405 36.75 -10.92 -3.22
N ALA A 406 37.19 -10.04 -2.32
CA ALA A 406 36.39 -9.64 -1.16
C ALA A 406 35.12 -8.92 -1.53
N ALA A 407 35.12 -8.06 -2.54
CA ALA A 407 33.93 -7.37 -3.06
C ALA A 407 32.93 -8.36 -3.66
N ASP A 408 33.41 -9.31 -4.45
CA ASP A 408 32.58 -10.38 -5.04
C ASP A 408 31.96 -11.28 -3.96
N GLN A 409 32.70 -11.61 -2.88
CA GLN A 409 32.15 -12.38 -1.75
C GLN A 409 31.11 -11.65 -0.93
N LEU A 410 31.23 -10.33 -0.83
CA LEU A 410 30.26 -9.48 -0.12
C LEU A 410 29.09 -9.03 -1.00
N GLY A 411 29.11 -9.34 -2.31
CA GLY A 411 28.07 -8.93 -3.26
C GLY A 411 28.00 -7.41 -3.51
N ILE A 412 29.13 -6.69 -3.32
CA ILE A 412 29.21 -5.23 -3.48
C ILE A 412 30.24 -4.84 -4.55
N SER A 413 30.14 -3.62 -5.10
CA SER A 413 31.13 -3.15 -6.06
C SER A 413 32.49 -2.86 -5.40
N GLU A 414 33.62 -3.03 -6.13
CA GLU A 414 34.96 -2.68 -5.64
C GLU A 414 35.04 -1.24 -5.12
N ARG A 415 34.33 -0.31 -5.77
CA ARG A 415 34.28 1.11 -5.38
C ARG A 415 33.57 1.30 -4.04
N THR A 416 32.49 0.54 -3.80
CA THR A 416 31.76 0.56 -2.52
C THR A 416 32.62 -0.02 -1.40
N LEU A 417 33.30 -1.12 -1.65
CA LEU A 417 34.22 -1.74 -0.69
C LEU A 417 35.37 -0.80 -0.33
N TYR A 418 35.98 -0.13 -1.32
CA TYR A 418 37.06 0.83 -1.08
C TYR A 418 36.63 1.99 -0.18
N ARG A 419 35.43 2.57 -0.44
CA ARG A 419 34.87 3.61 0.40
C ARG A 419 34.65 3.16 1.84
N LYS A 420 34.11 1.95 2.03
CA LYS A 420 33.82 1.35 3.34
C LYS A 420 35.12 0.98 4.11
N ILE A 421 36.14 0.50 3.45
CA ILE A 421 37.45 0.25 4.05
C ILE A 421 38.05 1.56 4.60
N LYS A 422 37.95 2.64 3.85
CA LYS A 422 38.43 3.96 4.27
C LYS A 422 37.58 4.53 5.43
N GLU A 423 36.27 4.35 5.38
CA GLU A 423 35.30 4.80 6.40
C GLU A 423 35.54 4.10 7.75
N TYR A 424 35.83 2.79 7.73
CA TYR A 424 36.05 1.98 8.93
C TYR A 424 37.54 1.84 9.34
N GLY A 425 38.49 2.48 8.64
CA GLY A 425 39.91 2.47 8.95
C GLY A 425 40.56 1.07 8.93
N LEU A 426 40.15 0.22 7.97
CA LEU A 426 40.58 -1.15 7.82
C LEU A 426 41.75 -1.30 6.78
N GLU A 427 42.62 -0.32 6.66
CA GLU A 427 43.80 -0.38 5.74
C GLU A 427 44.87 -1.37 6.18
#